data_3a3f2c08f1c497749ca916453e8be246
#
_entry.id   3a3f2c08f1c497749ca916453e8be246
#
_cell.length_a   1.000
_cell.length_b   1.000
_cell.length_c   1.000
_cell.angle_alpha   90.00
_cell.angle_beta   90.00
_cell.angle_gamma   90.00
#
_symmetry.space_group_name_H-M   'P 1'
#
loop_
_entity.id
_entity.type
_entity.pdbx_description
1 polymer ?
#
loop_
_entity_poly.entity_id
_entity_poly.type
_entity_poly.pdbx_seq_one_letter_code
_entity_poly.pdbx_strand_id
1 'polypeptide(L)'
;MSSQISRSVGRWEKGASNLQPDVEIVQRLLETAAHALQAPELDPKGVDGKIAQVSAKSNTVAAIEAFQSRSNISIDGLIEPDSQTWQALMQAAGGT
;
A
#
# COMPACT_ATOMS: atom_id res chain seq x y z
N MET A 1 0.67 -18.60 7.65
CA MET A 1 0.30 -18.36 6.26
C MET A 1 0.24 -16.88 5.96
N SER A 2 0.92 -16.44 4.94
CA SER A 2 0.94 -15.02 4.63
C SER A 2 -0.19 -14.67 3.67
N SER A 3 -0.82 -13.53 3.91
CA SER A 3 -1.74 -12.96 2.96
C SER A 3 -0.92 -12.32 1.84
N GLN A 4 -1.33 -12.53 0.62
CA GLN A 4 -0.66 -11.94 -0.53
C GLN A 4 -1.69 -11.33 -1.45
N ILE A 5 -1.30 -10.25 -2.12
CA ILE A 5 -2.17 -9.69 -3.15
C ILE A 5 -2.02 -10.50 -4.43
N SER A 6 -3.10 -10.63 -5.16
CA SER A 6 -3.09 -11.38 -6.42
C SER A 6 -2.80 -10.47 -7.60
N ARG A 7 -3.11 -9.19 -7.49
CA ARG A 7 -2.91 -8.20 -8.54
C ARG A 7 -2.42 -6.89 -7.93
N SER A 8 -2.06 -5.94 -8.80
CA SER A 8 -1.50 -4.67 -8.34
C SER A 8 -2.52 -3.77 -7.67
N VAL A 9 -2.02 -2.94 -6.75
CA VAL A 9 -2.82 -1.98 -5.98
C VAL A 9 -2.13 -0.62 -6.08
N GLY A 10 -2.89 0.43 -6.33
CA GLY A 10 -2.35 1.78 -6.35
C GLY A 10 -2.97 2.65 -7.41
N ARG A 11 -2.15 3.46 -8.07
CA ARG A 11 -2.63 4.44 -9.05
C ARG A 11 -3.28 3.77 -10.24
N TRP A 12 -4.51 4.16 -10.52
CA TRP A 12 -5.25 3.64 -11.67
C TRP A 12 -4.51 3.90 -12.98
N GLU A 13 -3.90 5.06 -13.11
CA GLU A 13 -3.20 5.44 -14.34
C GLU A 13 -1.92 4.64 -14.57
N LYS A 14 -1.46 3.94 -13.55
CA LYS A 14 -0.30 3.04 -13.69
C LYS A 14 -0.73 1.60 -13.98
N GLY A 15 -2.00 1.40 -14.23
CA GLY A 15 -2.51 0.08 -14.57
C GLY A 15 -2.86 -0.80 -13.39
N ALA A 16 -3.04 -0.22 -12.21
CA ALA A 16 -3.39 -1.00 -11.03
C ALA A 16 -4.76 -1.65 -11.21
N SER A 17 -4.86 -2.91 -10.80
CA SER A 17 -6.11 -3.66 -10.88
C SER A 17 -7.06 -3.30 -9.75
N ASN A 18 -6.54 -3.01 -8.59
CA ASN A 18 -7.29 -2.55 -7.42
C ASN A 18 -8.49 -3.44 -7.09
N LEU A 19 -8.27 -4.75 -7.11
CA LEU A 19 -9.30 -5.69 -6.68
C LEU A 19 -9.56 -5.47 -5.19
N GLN A 20 -10.83 -5.49 -4.80
CA GLN A 20 -11.20 -5.15 -3.43
C GLN A 20 -10.43 -5.95 -2.38
N PRO A 21 -10.30 -7.28 -2.47
CA PRO A 21 -9.55 -8.01 -1.44
C PRO A 21 -8.09 -7.59 -1.37
N ASP A 22 -7.48 -7.30 -2.52
CA ASP A 22 -6.08 -6.90 -2.57
C ASP A 22 -5.89 -5.51 -1.95
N VAL A 23 -6.80 -4.59 -2.25
CA VAL A 23 -6.74 -3.24 -1.68
C VAL A 23 -6.87 -3.31 -0.16
N GLU A 24 -7.79 -4.14 0.34
CA GLU A 24 -7.95 -4.29 1.78
C GLU A 24 -6.68 -4.80 2.45
N ILE A 25 -6.01 -5.77 1.82
CA ILE A 25 -4.77 -6.30 2.37
C ILE A 25 -3.72 -5.20 2.47
N VAL A 26 -3.55 -4.42 1.40
CA VAL A 26 -2.58 -3.33 1.39
C VAL A 26 -2.93 -2.28 2.44
N GLN A 27 -4.21 -1.92 2.54
CA GLN A 27 -4.64 -0.92 3.52
C GLN A 27 -4.36 -1.38 4.95
N ARG A 28 -4.59 -2.65 5.26
CA ARG A 28 -4.29 -3.19 6.58
C ARG A 28 -2.80 -3.21 6.86
N LEU A 29 -2.00 -3.58 5.88
CA LEU A 29 -0.55 -3.57 6.05
C LEU A 29 -0.02 -2.16 6.27
N LEU A 30 -0.53 -1.19 5.51
CA LEU A 30 -0.14 0.20 5.68
C LEU A 30 -0.52 0.71 7.07
N GLU A 31 -1.71 0.38 7.52
CA GLU A 31 -2.17 0.78 8.84
C GLU A 31 -1.27 0.19 9.93
N THR A 32 -0.95 -1.09 9.80
CA THR A 32 -0.06 -1.77 10.74
C THR A 32 1.34 -1.15 10.72
N ALA A 33 1.86 -0.87 9.53
CA ALA A 33 3.17 -0.25 9.39
C ALA A 33 3.18 1.16 10.00
N ALA A 34 2.10 1.90 9.82
CA ALA A 34 1.98 3.24 10.39
C ALA A 34 2.12 3.19 11.91
N HIS A 35 1.47 2.22 12.54
CA HIS A 35 1.58 2.03 13.98
C HIS A 35 2.98 1.56 14.39
N ALA A 36 3.50 0.55 13.70
CA ALA A 36 4.79 -0.05 14.06
C ALA A 36 5.93 0.96 13.95
N LEU A 37 5.87 1.83 12.95
CA LEU A 37 6.92 2.80 12.68
C LEU A 37 6.61 4.18 13.26
N GLN A 38 5.46 4.32 13.90
CA GLN A 38 4.99 5.61 14.43
C GLN A 38 5.02 6.67 13.33
N ALA A 39 4.50 6.31 12.16
CA ALA A 39 4.53 7.13 10.96
C ALA A 39 3.11 7.36 10.45
N PRO A 40 2.40 8.38 10.94
CA PRO A 40 1.01 8.60 10.55
C PRO A 40 0.82 8.85 9.06
N GLU A 41 1.86 9.29 8.36
CA GLU A 41 1.77 9.48 6.92
C GLU A 41 1.56 8.18 6.16
N LEU A 42 1.79 7.03 6.79
CA LEU A 42 1.57 5.72 6.18
C LEU A 42 0.14 5.21 6.38
N ASP A 43 -0.65 5.92 7.15
CA ASP A 43 -2.02 5.50 7.48
C ASP A 43 -2.95 5.80 6.30
N PRO A 44 -3.59 4.78 5.69
CA PRO A 44 -4.51 5.02 4.58
C PRO A 44 -5.85 5.59 5.02
N LYS A 45 -6.04 5.78 6.33
CA LYS A 45 -7.24 6.39 6.93
C LYS A 45 -8.49 5.56 6.68
N GLY A 46 -8.34 4.25 6.74
CA GLY A 46 -9.45 3.32 6.66
C GLY A 46 -9.16 2.15 5.76
N VAL A 47 -9.89 1.08 5.98
CA VAL A 47 -9.78 -0.14 5.18
C VAL A 47 -11.13 -0.36 4.52
N ASP A 48 -11.29 0.22 3.33
CA ASP A 48 -12.57 0.16 2.59
C ASP A 48 -12.48 -0.64 1.29
N GLY A 49 -11.28 -1.13 0.94
CA GLY A 49 -11.08 -1.93 -0.26
C GLY A 49 -11.17 -1.14 -1.55
N LYS A 50 -11.02 0.18 -1.50
CA LYS A 50 -11.21 1.04 -2.66
C LYS A 50 -10.07 2.02 -2.83
N ILE A 51 -9.78 2.34 -4.08
CA ILE A 51 -8.87 3.41 -4.46
C ILE A 51 -9.68 4.45 -5.22
N ALA A 52 -9.62 5.70 -4.81
CA ALA A 52 -10.36 6.76 -5.48
C ALA A 52 -10.04 6.79 -6.97
N GLN A 53 -11.04 7.03 -7.80
CA GLN A 53 -10.87 7.06 -9.26
C GLN A 53 -9.83 8.11 -9.66
N VAL A 54 -9.81 9.24 -8.99
CA VAL A 54 -8.73 10.21 -9.15
C VAL A 54 -7.68 9.83 -8.12
N SER A 55 -6.61 9.17 -8.56
CA SER A 55 -5.62 8.58 -7.65
C SER A 55 -5.00 9.63 -6.73
N ALA A 56 -4.82 10.85 -7.22
CA ALA A 56 -4.25 11.91 -6.40
C ALA A 56 -5.10 12.25 -5.18
N LYS A 57 -6.36 11.84 -5.17
CA LYS A 57 -7.26 12.06 -4.02
C LYS A 57 -7.36 10.85 -3.11
N SER A 58 -6.65 9.78 -3.42
CA SER A 58 -6.71 8.55 -2.62
C SER A 58 -5.77 8.64 -1.44
N ASN A 59 -6.32 8.48 -0.24
CA ASN A 59 -5.49 8.39 0.96
C ASN A 59 -4.59 7.17 0.92
N THR A 60 -5.07 6.08 0.31
CA THR A 60 -4.27 4.86 0.19
C THR A 60 -3.08 5.07 -0.73
N VAL A 61 -3.29 5.74 -1.89
CA VAL A 61 -2.18 6.04 -2.80
C VAL A 61 -1.17 6.94 -2.11
N ALA A 62 -1.64 7.95 -1.39
CA ALA A 62 -0.73 8.85 -0.65
C ALA A 62 0.11 8.06 0.36
N ALA A 63 -0.52 7.10 1.05
CA ALA A 63 0.19 6.26 2.02
C ALA A 63 1.22 5.37 1.34
N ILE A 64 0.88 4.79 0.18
CA ILE A 64 1.81 3.97 -0.58
C ILE A 64 3.03 4.80 -0.97
N GLU A 65 2.80 6.01 -1.49
CA GLU A 65 3.90 6.86 -1.92
C GLU A 65 4.76 7.31 -0.75
N ALA A 66 4.16 7.63 0.38
CA ALA A 66 4.91 7.97 1.58
C ALA A 66 5.78 6.80 2.02
N PHE A 67 5.24 5.59 1.95
CA PHE A 67 6.01 4.40 2.31
C PHE A 67 7.19 4.19 1.35
N GLN A 68 6.94 4.34 0.06
CA GLN A 68 8.00 4.20 -0.94
C GLN A 68 9.11 5.22 -0.71
N SER A 69 8.73 6.47 -0.40
CA SER A 69 9.70 7.52 -0.13
C SER A 69 10.58 7.18 1.06
N ARG A 70 9.98 6.75 2.17
CA ARG A 70 10.77 6.48 3.38
C ARG A 70 11.61 5.22 3.24
N SER A 71 11.24 4.32 2.30
CA SER A 71 11.97 3.07 2.09
C SER A 71 13.00 3.16 0.97
N ASN A 72 13.19 4.34 0.38
CA ASN A 72 14.13 4.55 -0.73
C ASN A 72 13.78 3.69 -1.94
N ILE A 73 12.50 3.51 -2.18
CA ILE A 73 11.99 2.79 -3.35
C ILE A 73 11.44 3.82 -4.32
N SER A 74 11.47 3.52 -5.61
CA SER A 74 10.87 4.41 -6.61
C SER A 74 9.43 4.75 -6.25
N ILE A 75 9.10 6.04 -6.27
CA ILE A 75 7.78 6.50 -5.86
C ILE A 75 6.86 6.52 -7.06
N ASP A 76 6.17 5.41 -7.29
CA ASP A 76 5.24 5.28 -8.42
C ASP A 76 3.79 5.09 -7.97
N GLY A 77 3.55 4.99 -6.66
CA GLY A 77 2.20 4.82 -6.13
C GLY A 77 1.58 3.49 -6.48
N LEU A 78 2.40 2.48 -6.75
CA LEU A 78 1.92 1.18 -7.21
C LEU A 78 2.61 0.06 -6.43
N ILE A 79 1.81 -0.93 -6.02
CA ILE A 79 2.34 -2.13 -5.38
C ILE A 79 1.94 -3.32 -6.24
N GLU A 80 2.94 -4.02 -6.78
CA GLU A 80 2.70 -5.25 -7.53
C GLU A 80 3.00 -6.45 -6.65
N PRO A 81 2.37 -7.61 -6.93
CA PRO A 81 2.70 -8.82 -6.17
C PRO A 81 4.21 -9.12 -6.27
N ASP A 82 4.80 -9.49 -5.14
CA ASP A 82 6.21 -9.87 -5.07
C ASP A 82 7.19 -8.74 -5.46
N SER A 83 6.71 -7.50 -5.55
CA SER A 83 7.57 -6.38 -5.85
C SER A 83 8.40 -5.97 -4.65
N GLN A 84 9.39 -5.09 -4.90
CA GLN A 84 10.21 -4.54 -3.84
C GLN A 84 9.35 -3.81 -2.80
N THR A 85 8.38 -3.03 -3.26
CA THR A 85 7.48 -2.31 -2.35
C THR A 85 6.66 -3.30 -1.52
N TRP A 86 6.14 -4.35 -2.15
CA TRP A 86 5.38 -5.37 -1.43
C TRP A 86 6.20 -6.03 -0.33
N GLN A 87 7.42 -6.44 -0.67
CA GLN A 87 8.28 -7.11 0.30
C GLN A 87 8.65 -6.19 1.46
N ALA A 88 8.97 -4.94 1.14
CA ALA A 88 9.31 -3.97 2.18
C ALA A 88 8.13 -3.71 3.09
N LEU A 89 6.92 -3.62 2.53
CA LEU A 89 5.72 -3.39 3.32
C LEU A 89 5.40 -4.58 4.22
N MET A 90 5.56 -5.77 3.70
CA MET A 90 5.38 -6.98 4.51
C MET A 90 6.31 -6.99 5.71
N GLN A 91 7.57 -6.63 5.50
CA GLN A 91 8.53 -6.57 6.60
C GLN A 91 8.16 -5.49 7.62
N ALA A 92 7.79 -4.31 7.14
CA ALA A 92 7.46 -3.21 8.03
C ALA A 92 6.23 -3.53 8.88
N ALA A 93 5.23 -4.18 8.29
CA ALA A 93 4.00 -4.50 8.98
C ALA A 93 4.11 -5.77 9.81
N GLY A 94 4.87 -6.75 9.30
CA GLY A 94 4.96 -8.06 9.93
C GLY A 94 6.04 -8.17 10.99
N GLY A 95 7.05 -7.32 10.93
CA GLY A 95 8.12 -7.34 11.91
C GLY A 95 9.03 -8.54 11.83
N THR A 96 9.02 -9.23 10.71
CA THR A 96 9.83 -10.44 10.59
C THR A 96 10.79 -10.35 9.45
#